data_24be067c91b4352f21f892bbfdf383ec
#
_entry.id   24be067c91b4352f21f892bbfdf383ec
#
_cell.length_a   1.000
_cell.length_b   1.000
_cell.length_c   1.000
_cell.angle_alpha   90.00
_cell.angle_beta   90.00
_cell.angle_gamma   90.00
#
_symmetry.space_group_name_H-M   'P 1'
#
loop_
_entity.id
_entity.type
_entity.pdbx_description
1 polymer ?
#
loop_
_entity_poly.entity_id
_entity_poly.type
_entity_poly.pdbx_seq_one_letter_code
_entity_poly.pdbx_strand_id
1 'polypeptide(L)'
;SAAMVVFAYSVSEFGIPKVIGGNFAVLAVEIYVQVVGQHNFGQGAVVAVLLLLPVLLAYASDWWIQKRQQASLTARSVPYSARPDARRDVPLLLFCVAFATVLLAVLGMAVYTSLVKFWPYNLELTLNHYVYGLGEAGVLKAYINSLKIAALTAALGTPFVFLTAYLLEKTAAGKSSKSPLGYMARMLVTLPMGVPGLVLGIGSILFFNHPDNPLGGLYHTLAI
;
A
#
# COMPACT_ATOMS: atom_id res chain seq x y z
N SER A 1 -11.64 10.90 -4.36
CA SER A 1 -12.05 10.17 -5.56
C SER A 1 -10.99 9.19 -6.02
N ALA A 2 -11.34 8.21 -6.89
CA ALA A 2 -10.42 7.15 -7.33
C ALA A 2 -9.11 7.70 -7.91
N ALA A 3 -9.16 8.76 -8.71
CA ALA A 3 -7.97 9.37 -9.32
C ALA A 3 -6.93 9.84 -8.28
N MET A 4 -7.35 10.43 -7.16
CA MET A 4 -6.44 10.89 -6.12
C MET A 4 -5.78 9.73 -5.37
N VAL A 5 -6.53 8.66 -5.15
CA VAL A 5 -6.01 7.44 -4.54
C VAL A 5 -4.97 6.79 -5.47
N VAL A 6 -5.29 6.65 -6.75
CA VAL A 6 -4.35 6.12 -7.77
C VAL A 6 -3.09 6.98 -7.84
N PHE A 7 -3.23 8.31 -7.85
CA PHE A 7 -2.09 9.24 -7.84
C PHE A 7 -1.19 9.03 -6.61
N ALA A 8 -1.78 8.98 -5.40
CA ALA A 8 -1.02 8.77 -4.17
C ALA A 8 -0.26 7.44 -4.17
N TYR A 9 -0.91 6.35 -4.58
CA TYR A 9 -0.25 5.04 -4.72
C TYR A 9 0.85 5.07 -5.78
N SER A 10 0.61 5.69 -6.94
CA SER A 10 1.58 5.76 -8.03
C SER A 10 2.84 6.54 -7.65
N VAL A 11 2.69 7.66 -6.92
CA VAL A 11 3.83 8.47 -6.44
C VAL A 11 4.64 7.73 -5.37
N SER A 12 3.98 6.94 -4.54
CA SER A 12 4.62 6.18 -3.45
C SER A 12 5.11 4.78 -3.86
N GLU A 13 4.83 4.36 -5.10
CA GLU A 13 5.24 3.05 -5.61
C GLU A 13 6.77 2.97 -5.71
N PHE A 14 7.33 1.94 -5.07
CA PHE A 14 8.76 1.68 -5.02
C PHE A 14 9.17 0.51 -5.91
N GLY A 15 8.39 -0.59 -5.87
CA GLY A 15 8.78 -1.88 -6.43
C GLY A 15 8.97 -1.84 -7.95
N ILE A 16 7.97 -1.35 -8.66
CA ILE A 16 7.98 -1.30 -10.13
C ILE A 16 9.11 -0.38 -10.63
N PRO A 17 9.23 0.89 -10.19
CA PRO A 17 10.33 1.76 -10.61
C PRO A 17 11.72 1.23 -10.27
N LYS A 18 11.86 0.52 -9.15
CA LYS A 18 13.16 -0.06 -8.76
C LYS A 18 13.61 -1.15 -9.72
N VAL A 19 12.68 -1.95 -10.24
CA VAL A 19 12.99 -3.10 -11.11
C VAL A 19 13.14 -2.70 -12.57
N ILE A 20 12.22 -1.88 -13.10
CA ILE A 20 12.16 -1.58 -14.55
C ILE A 20 12.55 -0.15 -14.89
N GLY A 21 12.71 0.74 -13.90
CA GLY A 21 12.97 2.17 -14.11
C GLY A 21 14.37 2.48 -14.68
N GLY A 22 15.32 1.55 -14.62
CA GLY A 22 16.69 1.78 -15.07
C GLY A 22 17.31 3.03 -14.42
N ASN A 23 17.67 4.02 -15.23
CA ASN A 23 18.24 5.30 -14.77
C ASN A 23 17.17 6.37 -14.47
N PHE A 24 15.88 6.05 -14.55
CA PHE A 24 14.82 7.00 -14.23
C PHE A 24 14.67 7.12 -12.71
N ALA A 25 15.16 8.24 -12.17
CA ALA A 25 15.10 8.50 -10.74
C ALA A 25 13.69 8.91 -10.30
N VAL A 26 13.11 8.15 -9.36
CA VAL A 26 11.86 8.52 -8.66
C VAL A 26 12.13 8.64 -7.17
N LEU A 27 11.39 9.52 -6.48
CA LEU A 27 11.64 9.81 -5.06
C LEU A 27 11.61 8.56 -4.18
N ALA A 28 10.69 7.63 -4.43
CA ALA A 28 10.58 6.38 -3.66
C ALA A 28 11.84 5.51 -3.79
N VAL A 29 12.44 5.43 -4.99
CA VAL A 29 13.71 4.72 -5.22
C VAL A 29 14.87 5.47 -4.60
N GLU A 30 14.87 6.81 -4.68
CA GLU A 30 15.93 7.64 -4.09
C GLU A 30 16.00 7.47 -2.56
N ILE A 31 14.86 7.40 -1.88
CA ILE A 31 14.81 7.08 -0.44
C ILE A 31 15.58 5.78 -0.16
N TYR A 32 15.32 4.73 -0.94
CA TYR A 32 15.99 3.45 -0.78
C TYR A 32 17.51 3.55 -1.03
N VAL A 33 17.91 4.27 -2.06
CA VAL A 33 19.34 4.47 -2.39
C VAL A 33 20.06 5.21 -1.27
N GLN A 34 19.47 6.26 -0.72
CA GLN A 34 20.06 7.04 0.37
C GLN A 34 20.16 6.22 1.67
N VAL A 35 19.09 5.51 2.05
CA VAL A 35 19.03 4.79 3.33
C VAL A 35 19.79 3.47 3.26
N VAL A 36 19.50 2.62 2.26
CA VAL A 36 20.06 1.27 2.17
C VAL A 36 21.38 1.24 1.41
N GLY A 37 21.48 2.05 0.33
CA GLY A 37 22.69 2.09 -0.51
C GLY A 37 23.80 2.92 0.11
N GLN A 38 23.50 4.09 0.65
CA GLN A 38 24.51 5.04 1.15
C GLN A 38 24.54 5.15 2.68
N HIS A 39 23.66 4.48 3.40
CA HIS A 39 23.51 4.54 4.86
C HIS A 39 23.31 5.97 5.38
N ASN A 40 22.77 6.86 4.52
CA ASN A 40 22.54 8.26 4.84
C ASN A 40 21.06 8.48 5.23
N PHE A 41 20.77 8.20 6.50
CA PHE A 41 19.40 8.33 7.03
C PHE A 41 18.89 9.79 6.99
N GLY A 42 19.79 10.77 7.17
CA GLY A 42 19.41 12.19 7.15
C GLY A 42 18.90 12.62 5.77
N GLN A 43 19.63 12.32 4.71
CA GLN A 43 19.19 12.61 3.34
C GLN A 43 17.96 11.76 2.96
N GLY A 44 17.91 10.49 3.35
CA GLY A 44 16.73 9.65 3.17
C GLY A 44 15.47 10.25 3.80
N ALA A 45 15.58 10.81 5.01
CA ALA A 45 14.48 11.50 5.68
C ALA A 45 14.03 12.76 4.95
N VAL A 46 14.95 13.55 4.39
CA VAL A 46 14.61 14.74 3.58
C VAL A 46 13.81 14.34 2.33
N VAL A 47 14.28 13.32 1.60
CA VAL A 47 13.56 12.83 0.41
C VAL A 47 12.21 12.24 0.78
N ALA A 48 12.10 11.56 1.94
CA ALA A 48 10.83 11.05 2.45
C ALA A 48 9.83 12.16 2.75
N VAL A 49 10.26 13.26 3.35
CA VAL A 49 9.41 14.46 3.58
C VAL A 49 8.98 15.09 2.24
N LEU A 50 9.89 15.18 1.26
CA LEU A 50 9.55 15.67 -0.08
C LEU A 50 8.51 14.77 -0.77
N LEU A 51 8.59 13.45 -0.60
CA LEU A 51 7.60 12.50 -1.12
C LEU A 51 6.22 12.68 -0.47
N LEU A 52 6.17 13.08 0.81
CA LEU A 52 4.91 13.34 1.49
C LEU A 52 4.14 14.53 0.93
N LEU A 53 4.82 15.55 0.42
CA LEU A 53 4.15 16.78 -0.05
C LEU A 53 3.10 16.52 -1.14
N PRO A 54 3.41 15.87 -2.28
CA PRO A 54 2.39 15.60 -3.30
C PRO A 54 1.27 14.67 -2.79
N VAL A 55 1.59 13.73 -1.93
CA VAL A 55 0.59 12.81 -1.35
C VAL A 55 -0.36 13.55 -0.42
N LEU A 56 0.15 14.41 0.46
CA LEU A 56 -0.67 15.25 1.33
C LEU A 56 -1.56 16.23 0.54
N LEU A 57 -1.03 16.81 -0.55
CA LEU A 57 -1.81 17.67 -1.44
C LEU A 57 -2.93 16.89 -2.14
N ALA A 58 -2.66 15.68 -2.62
CA ALA A 58 -3.68 14.81 -3.19
C ALA A 58 -4.77 14.46 -2.17
N TYR A 59 -4.37 14.11 -0.94
CA TYR A 59 -5.29 13.80 0.14
C TYR A 59 -6.16 15.02 0.53
N ALA A 60 -5.56 16.19 0.69
CA ALA A 60 -6.26 17.43 1.00
C ALA A 60 -7.29 17.80 -0.10
N SER A 61 -6.90 17.61 -1.37
CA SER A 61 -7.77 17.82 -2.52
C SER A 61 -8.94 16.84 -2.54
N ASP A 62 -8.69 15.55 -2.26
CA ASP A 62 -9.74 14.53 -2.19
C ASP A 62 -10.72 14.82 -1.06
N TRP A 63 -10.22 15.17 0.11
CA TRP A 63 -11.03 15.58 1.25
C TRP A 63 -11.93 16.80 0.92
N TRP A 64 -11.39 17.81 0.25
CA TRP A 64 -12.14 19.00 -0.16
C TRP A 64 -13.24 18.67 -1.16
N ILE A 65 -12.96 17.78 -2.12
CA ILE A 65 -13.92 17.28 -3.11
C ILE A 65 -15.01 16.46 -2.43
N GLN A 66 -14.66 15.51 -1.56
CA GLN A 66 -15.62 14.66 -0.84
C GLN A 66 -16.56 15.48 0.05
N LYS A 67 -16.05 16.54 0.68
CA LYS A 67 -16.87 17.45 1.49
C LYS A 67 -17.97 18.14 0.69
N ARG A 68 -17.78 18.33 -0.62
CA ARG A 68 -18.78 18.90 -1.54
C ARG A 68 -19.72 17.85 -2.13
N GLN A 69 -19.35 16.58 -2.13
CA GLN A 69 -20.07 15.49 -2.79
C GLN A 69 -20.95 14.68 -1.83
N GLN A 70 -21.39 15.23 -0.71
CA GLN A 70 -22.34 14.55 0.19
C GLN A 70 -23.72 14.39 -0.51
N ALA A 71 -23.78 13.43 -1.44
CA ALA A 71 -25.05 12.88 -1.87
C ALA A 71 -25.55 11.93 -0.76
N SER A 72 -26.36 12.46 0.14
CA SER A 72 -27.05 11.63 1.10
C SER A 72 -28.04 10.73 0.34
N LEU A 73 -27.79 9.43 0.33
CA LEU A 73 -28.80 8.46 -0.06
C LEU A 73 -29.95 8.61 0.94
N THR A 74 -31.00 9.30 0.51
CA THR A 74 -32.22 9.40 1.32
C THR A 74 -32.96 8.07 1.28
N ALA A 75 -33.74 7.76 2.32
CA ALA A 75 -34.56 6.55 2.39
C ALA A 75 -35.55 6.39 1.20
N ARG A 76 -35.69 7.40 0.36
CA ARG A 76 -36.48 7.41 -0.87
C ARG A 76 -35.65 7.20 -2.16
N SER A 77 -34.33 6.99 -2.08
CA SER A 77 -33.54 6.72 -3.27
C SER A 77 -33.88 5.33 -3.81
N VAL A 78 -34.40 5.30 -5.04
CA VAL A 78 -34.65 4.04 -5.75
C VAL A 78 -33.28 3.49 -6.20
N PRO A 79 -32.93 2.24 -5.86
CA PRO A 79 -31.67 1.64 -6.32
C PRO A 79 -31.68 1.59 -7.86
N TYR A 80 -30.58 2.00 -8.46
CA TYR A 80 -30.41 1.91 -9.90
C TYR A 80 -30.45 0.44 -10.35
N SER A 81 -31.47 0.06 -11.10
CA SER A 81 -31.52 -1.23 -11.77
C SER A 81 -30.87 -1.11 -13.15
N ALA A 82 -29.73 -1.76 -13.35
CA ALA A 82 -29.06 -1.77 -14.63
C ALA A 82 -29.93 -2.51 -15.66
N ARG A 83 -30.28 -1.84 -16.76
CA ARG A 83 -30.91 -2.50 -17.91
C ARG A 83 -29.82 -3.07 -18.80
N PRO A 84 -29.85 -4.39 -19.12
CA PRO A 84 -28.89 -5.00 -20.01
C PRO A 84 -29.00 -4.37 -21.41
N ASP A 85 -27.86 -3.90 -21.92
CA ASP A 85 -27.75 -3.35 -23.28
C ASP A 85 -26.49 -3.90 -23.94
N ALA A 86 -26.64 -4.83 -24.87
CA ALA A 86 -25.54 -5.49 -25.56
C ALA A 86 -24.58 -4.51 -26.27
N ARG A 87 -25.10 -3.38 -26.76
CA ARG A 87 -24.27 -2.37 -27.45
C ARG A 87 -23.28 -1.67 -26.49
N ARG A 88 -23.62 -1.55 -25.24
CA ARG A 88 -22.80 -0.96 -24.18
C ARG A 88 -21.99 -2.04 -23.45
N ASP A 89 -22.65 -3.15 -23.12
CA ASP A 89 -22.10 -4.14 -22.20
C ASP A 89 -21.02 -5.00 -22.89
N VAL A 90 -21.17 -5.33 -24.19
CA VAL A 90 -20.18 -6.09 -24.94
C VAL A 90 -18.83 -5.35 -25.09
N PRO A 91 -18.75 -4.08 -25.53
CA PRO A 91 -17.46 -3.40 -25.63
C PRO A 91 -16.81 -3.17 -24.26
N LEU A 92 -17.61 -2.93 -23.21
CA LEU A 92 -17.06 -2.83 -21.84
C LEU A 92 -16.52 -4.17 -21.35
N LEU A 93 -17.20 -5.27 -21.62
CA LEU A 93 -16.72 -6.61 -21.32
C LEU A 93 -15.42 -6.93 -22.05
N LEU A 94 -15.34 -6.63 -23.34
CA LEU A 94 -14.13 -6.82 -24.15
C LEU A 94 -12.95 -6.02 -23.59
N PHE A 95 -13.18 -4.76 -23.19
CA PHE A 95 -12.17 -3.94 -22.54
C PHE A 95 -11.68 -4.56 -21.22
N CYS A 96 -12.59 -5.01 -20.35
CA CYS A 96 -12.25 -5.66 -19.09
C CYS A 96 -11.47 -6.97 -19.33
N VAL A 97 -11.89 -7.79 -20.29
CA VAL A 97 -11.22 -9.05 -20.66
C VAL A 97 -9.82 -8.76 -21.22
N ALA A 98 -9.67 -7.78 -22.12
CA ALA A 98 -8.38 -7.41 -22.66
C ALA A 98 -7.42 -6.94 -21.56
N PHE A 99 -7.88 -6.09 -20.65
CA PHE A 99 -7.09 -5.62 -19.53
C PHE A 99 -6.70 -6.78 -18.58
N ALA A 100 -7.66 -7.62 -18.23
CA ALA A 100 -7.42 -8.80 -17.41
C ALA A 100 -6.42 -9.77 -18.06
N THR A 101 -6.51 -9.95 -19.39
CA THR A 101 -5.57 -10.81 -20.13
C THR A 101 -4.14 -10.27 -20.07
N VAL A 102 -3.95 -8.96 -20.22
CA VAL A 102 -2.62 -8.33 -20.08
C VAL A 102 -2.05 -8.54 -18.68
N LEU A 103 -2.84 -8.33 -17.63
CA LEU A 103 -2.41 -8.57 -16.25
C LEU A 103 -2.05 -10.04 -16.01
N LEU A 104 -2.90 -10.97 -16.48
CA LEU A 104 -2.65 -12.40 -16.36
C LEU A 104 -1.44 -12.84 -17.18
N ALA A 105 -1.17 -12.23 -18.33
CA ALA A 105 0.02 -12.51 -19.13
C ALA A 105 1.31 -12.12 -18.39
N VAL A 106 1.34 -10.95 -17.73
CA VAL A 106 2.47 -10.51 -16.90
C VAL A 106 2.71 -11.47 -15.73
N LEU A 107 1.64 -11.85 -15.02
CA LEU A 107 1.74 -12.82 -13.93
C LEU A 107 2.14 -14.21 -14.44
N GLY A 108 1.55 -14.64 -15.54
CA GLY A 108 1.87 -15.91 -16.22
C GLY A 108 3.34 -15.97 -16.65
N MET A 109 3.90 -14.84 -17.09
CA MET A 109 5.31 -14.73 -17.43
C MET A 109 6.21 -14.93 -16.22
N ALA A 110 5.86 -14.36 -15.07
CA ALA A 110 6.59 -14.59 -13.83
C ALA A 110 6.56 -16.06 -13.40
N VAL A 111 5.39 -16.71 -13.49
CA VAL A 111 5.26 -18.14 -13.22
C VAL A 111 6.06 -18.97 -14.24
N TYR A 112 5.98 -18.64 -15.52
CA TYR A 112 6.74 -19.34 -16.57
C TYR A 112 8.24 -19.24 -16.34
N THR A 113 8.77 -18.04 -16.08
CA THR A 113 10.20 -17.83 -15.82
C THR A 113 10.70 -18.55 -14.57
N SER A 114 9.85 -18.75 -13.57
CA SER A 114 10.20 -19.54 -12.37
C SER A 114 10.35 -21.03 -12.64
N LEU A 115 9.76 -21.52 -13.74
CA LEU A 115 9.75 -22.94 -14.14
C LEU A 115 10.80 -23.27 -15.21
N VAL A 116 11.52 -22.28 -15.77
CA VAL A 116 12.57 -22.53 -16.78
C VAL A 116 13.96 -22.40 -16.18
N LYS A 117 14.92 -23.17 -16.68
CA LYS A 117 16.29 -23.24 -16.15
C LYS A 117 17.01 -21.89 -16.19
N PHE A 118 16.97 -21.21 -17.35
CA PHE A 118 17.68 -19.93 -17.52
C PHE A 118 17.03 -19.08 -18.61
N TRP A 119 16.28 -18.11 -18.22
CA TRP A 119 15.63 -17.15 -19.13
C TRP A 119 16.65 -16.15 -19.70
N PRO A 120 16.61 -15.80 -20.98
CA PRO A 120 15.81 -16.38 -22.08
C PRO A 120 16.50 -17.53 -22.86
N TYR A 121 17.64 -18.01 -22.40
CA TYR A 121 18.55 -18.87 -23.19
C TYR A 121 18.25 -20.36 -23.09
N ASN A 122 17.80 -20.85 -21.94
CA ASN A 122 17.44 -22.27 -21.76
C ASN A 122 16.03 -22.37 -21.16
N LEU A 123 15.07 -22.73 -22.03
CA LEU A 123 13.65 -22.78 -21.70
C LEU A 123 13.18 -24.16 -21.23
N GLU A 124 14.12 -25.11 -20.97
CA GLU A 124 13.76 -26.40 -20.38
C GLU A 124 13.07 -26.22 -19.03
N LEU A 125 11.94 -26.89 -18.85
CA LEU A 125 11.18 -26.82 -17.58
C LEU A 125 11.94 -27.48 -16.44
N THR A 126 11.98 -26.85 -15.31
CA THR A 126 12.64 -27.32 -14.08
C THR A 126 11.94 -26.84 -12.84
N LEU A 127 12.02 -27.61 -11.76
CA LEU A 127 11.60 -27.21 -10.41
C LEU A 127 12.80 -26.87 -9.51
N ASN A 128 14.02 -26.87 -10.06
CA ASN A 128 15.23 -26.67 -9.27
C ASN A 128 15.23 -25.34 -8.52
N HIS A 129 14.66 -24.26 -9.10
CA HIS A 129 14.57 -22.96 -8.43
C HIS A 129 13.75 -23.03 -7.14
N TYR A 130 12.68 -23.85 -7.13
CA TYR A 130 11.87 -24.05 -5.93
C TYR A 130 12.58 -24.91 -4.90
N VAL A 131 13.21 -26.01 -5.34
CA VAL A 131 13.97 -26.91 -4.45
C VAL A 131 15.11 -26.14 -3.80
N TYR A 132 15.90 -25.40 -4.58
CA TYR A 132 17.03 -24.61 -4.09
C TYR A 132 16.56 -23.45 -3.22
N GLY A 133 15.56 -22.69 -3.67
CA GLY A 133 15.03 -21.54 -2.92
C GLY A 133 14.42 -21.93 -1.58
N LEU A 134 13.67 -23.02 -1.54
CA LEU A 134 13.03 -23.50 -0.30
C LEU A 134 14.05 -24.18 0.64
N GLY A 135 15.08 -24.84 0.09
CA GLY A 135 16.06 -25.60 0.87
C GLY A 135 17.20 -24.74 1.44
N GLU A 136 17.91 -24.01 0.59
CA GLU A 136 19.20 -23.39 0.98
C GLU A 136 19.15 -21.87 1.14
N ALA A 137 18.32 -21.18 0.37
CA ALA A 137 18.33 -19.70 0.34
C ALA A 137 17.61 -19.01 1.50
N GLY A 138 17.15 -19.73 2.52
CA GLY A 138 16.42 -19.15 3.66
C GLY A 138 15.04 -18.57 3.30
N VAL A 139 14.57 -18.76 2.06
CA VAL A 139 13.29 -18.26 1.56
C VAL A 139 12.12 -18.80 2.36
N LEU A 140 12.17 -20.08 2.77
CA LEU A 140 11.12 -20.67 3.59
C LEU A 140 11.01 -19.97 4.96
N LYS A 141 12.13 -19.63 5.59
CA LYS A 141 12.16 -18.89 6.86
C LYS A 141 11.55 -17.49 6.66
N ALA A 142 11.94 -16.79 5.60
CA ALA A 142 11.39 -15.47 5.27
C ALA A 142 9.87 -15.54 5.00
N TYR A 143 9.42 -16.55 4.27
CA TYR A 143 7.99 -16.79 3.98
C TYR A 143 7.19 -17.04 5.26
N ILE A 144 7.67 -17.92 6.15
CA ILE A 144 7.02 -18.20 7.44
C ILE A 144 6.98 -16.95 8.32
N ASN A 145 8.06 -16.17 8.38
CA ASN A 145 8.10 -14.92 9.13
C ASN A 145 7.08 -13.90 8.58
N SER A 146 6.99 -13.76 7.25
CA SER A 146 5.99 -12.90 6.61
C SER A 146 4.57 -13.32 6.96
N LEU A 147 4.26 -14.62 6.94
CA LEU A 147 2.96 -15.14 7.34
C LEU A 147 2.65 -14.88 8.82
N LYS A 148 3.62 -15.05 9.71
CA LYS A 148 3.45 -14.77 11.14
C LYS A 148 3.14 -13.29 11.38
N ILE A 149 3.92 -12.40 10.76
CA ILE A 149 3.70 -10.95 10.87
C ILE A 149 2.32 -10.57 10.31
N ALA A 150 1.96 -11.10 9.14
CA ALA A 150 0.66 -10.85 8.54
C ALA A 150 -0.50 -11.33 9.43
N ALA A 151 -0.39 -12.54 10.00
CA ALA A 151 -1.38 -13.10 10.91
C ALA A 151 -1.53 -12.29 12.20
N LEU A 152 -0.41 -11.88 12.81
CA LEU A 152 -0.41 -11.04 14.00
C LEU A 152 -1.02 -9.66 13.71
N THR A 153 -0.62 -9.05 12.60
CA THR A 153 -1.17 -7.75 12.16
C THR A 153 -2.67 -7.84 11.91
N ALA A 154 -3.14 -8.91 11.27
CA ALA A 154 -4.56 -9.13 11.04
C ALA A 154 -5.32 -9.37 12.36
N ALA A 155 -4.79 -10.21 13.25
CA ALA A 155 -5.44 -10.56 14.51
C ALA A 155 -5.54 -9.38 15.50
N LEU A 156 -4.53 -8.53 15.55
CA LEU A 156 -4.49 -7.37 16.45
C LEU A 156 -5.00 -6.10 15.78
N GLY A 157 -4.64 -5.88 14.53
CA GLY A 157 -4.99 -4.66 13.78
C GLY A 157 -6.48 -4.60 13.44
N THR A 158 -7.08 -5.71 13.01
CA THR A 158 -8.50 -5.72 12.62
C THR A 158 -9.43 -5.35 13.77
N PRO A 159 -9.32 -5.94 14.99
CA PRO A 159 -10.13 -5.52 16.13
C PRO A 159 -9.90 -4.05 16.51
N PHE A 160 -8.65 -3.58 16.45
CA PHE A 160 -8.30 -2.21 16.76
C PHE A 160 -8.95 -1.22 15.77
N VAL A 161 -8.81 -1.49 14.46
CA VAL A 161 -9.41 -0.65 13.41
C VAL A 161 -10.94 -0.69 13.51
N PHE A 162 -11.52 -1.88 13.72
CA PHE A 162 -12.98 -2.02 13.89
C PHE A 162 -13.49 -1.25 15.09
N LEU A 163 -12.84 -1.38 16.25
CA LEU A 163 -13.21 -0.65 17.46
C LEU A 163 -13.13 0.86 17.26
N THR A 164 -12.04 1.32 16.63
CA THR A 164 -11.85 2.74 16.35
C THR A 164 -12.93 3.27 15.40
N ALA A 165 -13.23 2.55 14.31
CA ALA A 165 -14.27 2.92 13.37
C ALA A 165 -15.67 2.93 14.04
N TYR A 166 -15.95 1.92 14.86
CA TYR A 166 -17.21 1.82 15.61
C TYR A 166 -17.38 2.98 16.60
N LEU A 167 -16.34 3.32 17.36
CA LEU A 167 -16.37 4.44 18.31
C LEU A 167 -16.56 5.76 17.58
N LEU A 168 -15.84 5.99 16.48
CA LEU A 168 -16.00 7.20 15.68
C LEU A 168 -17.41 7.34 15.12
N GLU A 169 -18.02 6.26 14.61
CA GLU A 169 -19.38 6.31 14.07
C GLU A 169 -20.43 6.50 15.15
N LYS A 170 -20.32 5.80 16.28
CA LYS A 170 -21.23 5.95 17.42
C LYS A 170 -21.19 7.35 18.04
N THR A 171 -19.99 7.93 18.18
CA THR A 171 -19.84 9.29 18.72
C THR A 171 -20.26 10.36 17.70
N ALA A 172 -20.16 10.07 16.39
CA ALA A 172 -20.61 10.97 15.34
C ALA A 172 -22.15 11.02 15.22
N ALA A 173 -22.86 9.92 15.52
CA ALA A 173 -24.32 9.88 15.53
C ALA A 173 -24.94 10.70 16.68
N GLY A 174 -24.20 10.93 17.77
CA GLY A 174 -24.55 11.90 18.80
C GLY A 174 -23.89 13.25 18.53
N LYS A 175 -24.47 14.37 18.94
CA LYS A 175 -24.07 15.79 18.74
C LYS A 175 -22.57 16.14 18.61
N SER A 176 -21.67 15.15 18.75
CA SER A 176 -20.20 15.25 18.72
C SER A 176 -19.59 15.30 17.31
N SER A 177 -20.35 15.06 16.23
CA SER A 177 -19.83 15.10 14.84
C SER A 177 -19.26 16.46 14.43
N LYS A 178 -19.61 17.53 15.15
CA LYS A 178 -19.11 18.89 14.93
C LYS A 178 -18.03 19.30 15.95
N SER A 179 -17.62 18.40 16.85
CA SER A 179 -16.57 18.74 17.82
C SER A 179 -15.20 18.71 17.14
N PRO A 180 -14.30 19.65 17.48
CA PRO A 180 -12.94 19.66 16.93
C PRO A 180 -12.18 18.36 17.25
N LEU A 181 -12.48 17.73 18.39
CA LEU A 181 -11.88 16.46 18.80
C LEU A 181 -12.29 15.30 17.90
N GLY A 182 -13.56 15.19 17.51
CA GLY A 182 -14.04 14.16 16.58
C GLY A 182 -13.43 14.32 15.18
N TYR A 183 -13.21 15.56 14.77
CA TYR A 183 -12.55 15.88 13.51
C TYR A 183 -11.07 15.48 13.53
N MET A 184 -10.34 15.83 14.60
CA MET A 184 -8.94 15.43 14.78
C MET A 184 -8.79 13.90 14.83
N ALA A 185 -9.67 13.20 15.53
CA ALA A 185 -9.65 11.74 15.60
C ALA A 185 -9.83 11.09 14.22
N ARG A 186 -10.77 11.57 13.39
CA ARG A 186 -10.95 11.13 12.01
C ARG A 186 -9.71 11.39 11.17
N MET A 187 -9.10 12.56 11.27
CA MET A 187 -7.87 12.89 10.57
C MET A 187 -6.73 11.93 10.95
N LEU A 188 -6.53 11.70 12.25
CA LEU A 188 -5.46 10.80 12.74
C LEU A 188 -5.64 9.36 12.24
N VAL A 189 -6.87 8.86 12.15
CA VAL A 189 -7.15 7.49 11.66
C VAL A 189 -6.96 7.36 10.15
N THR A 190 -7.25 8.41 9.39
CA THR A 190 -7.12 8.37 7.92
C THR A 190 -5.72 8.76 7.44
N LEU A 191 -4.93 9.45 8.24
CA LEU A 191 -3.59 9.91 7.89
C LEU A 191 -2.64 8.79 7.46
N PRO A 192 -2.59 7.60 8.13
CA PRO A 192 -1.74 6.50 7.70
C PRO A 192 -2.06 5.94 6.31
N MET A 193 -3.29 6.10 5.82
CA MET A 193 -3.67 5.67 4.47
C MET A 193 -3.00 6.52 3.37
N GLY A 194 -2.65 7.76 3.70
CA GLY A 194 -1.97 8.66 2.76
C GLY A 194 -0.45 8.66 2.88
N VAL A 195 0.12 8.03 3.92
CA VAL A 195 1.57 8.04 4.14
C VAL A 195 2.21 6.82 3.46
N PRO A 196 3.19 7.02 2.55
CA PRO A 196 3.91 5.93 1.92
C PRO A 196 4.60 5.02 2.95
N GLY A 197 4.55 3.70 2.74
CA GLY A 197 5.13 2.72 3.66
C GLY A 197 6.63 2.92 3.92
N LEU A 198 7.39 3.34 2.90
CA LEU A 198 8.81 3.67 3.05
C LEU A 198 9.06 4.82 4.02
N VAL A 199 8.21 5.85 3.99
CA VAL A 199 8.31 7.00 4.90
C VAL A 199 8.03 6.57 6.33
N LEU A 200 7.00 5.74 6.55
CA LEU A 200 6.69 5.15 7.87
C LEU A 200 7.83 4.26 8.35
N GLY A 201 8.43 3.48 7.45
CA GLY A 201 9.58 2.62 7.77
C GLY A 201 10.78 3.42 8.27
N ILE A 202 11.18 4.47 7.54
CA ILE A 202 12.29 5.35 7.95
C ILE A 202 11.96 6.08 9.25
N GLY A 203 10.77 6.64 9.36
CA GLY A 203 10.31 7.28 10.59
C GLY A 203 10.38 6.34 11.79
N SER A 204 9.98 5.08 11.60
CA SER A 204 10.07 4.04 12.65
C SER A 204 11.52 3.74 13.02
N ILE A 205 12.42 3.58 12.05
CA ILE A 205 13.85 3.33 12.32
C ILE A 205 14.46 4.50 13.11
N LEU A 206 14.22 5.74 12.68
CA LEU A 206 14.76 6.93 13.34
C LEU A 206 14.19 7.10 14.76
N PHE A 207 12.88 6.82 14.93
CA PHE A 207 12.23 6.95 16.22
C PHE A 207 12.70 5.87 17.21
N PHE A 208 12.69 4.60 16.83
CA PHE A 208 13.01 3.50 17.73
C PHE A 208 14.51 3.32 17.99
N ASN A 209 15.38 3.72 17.05
CA ASN A 209 16.84 3.66 17.24
C ASN A 209 17.41 4.87 18.00
N HIS A 210 16.58 5.81 18.42
CA HIS A 210 17.08 6.90 19.25
C HIS A 210 17.52 6.39 20.62
N PRO A 211 18.74 6.70 21.09
CA PRO A 211 19.31 6.13 22.33
C PRO A 211 18.47 6.44 23.58
N ASP A 212 17.78 7.57 23.62
CA ASP A 212 16.95 7.98 24.76
C ASP A 212 15.50 7.49 24.68
N ASN A 213 15.16 6.67 23.66
CA ASN A 213 13.78 6.21 23.51
C ASN A 213 13.50 4.97 24.39
N PRO A 214 12.59 5.08 25.38
CA PRO A 214 12.26 3.95 26.26
C PRO A 214 11.58 2.79 25.51
N LEU A 215 11.03 3.04 24.32
CA LEU A 215 10.37 2.05 23.46
C LEU A 215 11.35 1.35 22.49
N GLY A 216 12.63 1.72 22.48
CA GLY A 216 13.64 1.13 21.59
C GLY A 216 13.75 -0.40 21.75
N GLY A 217 13.57 -0.92 22.97
CA GLY A 217 13.56 -2.36 23.23
C GLY A 217 12.42 -3.13 22.53
N LEU A 218 11.28 -2.49 22.29
CA LEU A 218 10.16 -3.10 21.56
C LEU A 218 10.48 -3.33 20.08
N TYR A 219 11.26 -2.43 19.47
CA TYR A 219 11.66 -2.56 18.08
C TYR A 219 12.50 -3.82 17.85
N HIS A 220 13.44 -4.10 18.73
CA HIS A 220 14.29 -5.30 18.64
C HIS A 220 13.51 -6.59 18.90
N THR A 221 12.45 -6.56 19.69
CA THR A 221 11.62 -7.74 19.96
C THR A 221 10.56 -8.01 18.89
N LEU A 222 10.07 -6.98 18.21
CA LEU A 222 9.02 -7.08 17.19
C LEU A 222 9.56 -7.17 15.75
N ALA A 223 10.80 -6.72 15.51
CA ALA A 223 11.43 -6.72 14.20
C ALA A 223 12.15 -8.05 13.86
N ILE A 224 12.19 -8.99 14.79
CA ILE A 224 12.76 -10.33 14.61
C ILE A 224 11.60 -11.32 14.41
#